data_a45bf48434c039d0f15ccff6df7a9927
#
_entry.id   a45bf48434c039d0f15ccff6df7a9927
#
_cell.length_a   1.000
_cell.length_b   1.000
_cell.length_c   1.000
_cell.angle_alpha   90.00
_cell.angle_beta   90.00
_cell.angle_gamma   90.00
#
_symmetry.space_group_name_H-M   'P 1'
#
loop_
_entity.id
_entity.type
_entity.pdbx_description
1 polymer ?
#
loop_
_entity_poly.entity_id
_entity_poly.type
_entity_poly.pdbx_seq_one_letter_code
_entity_poly.pdbx_strand_id
1 'polypeptide(L)'
;MVGCIHGEMAVTAEEKLQYATDSYELLTKKYGILEEDIIFDPLVFPCGTGDENYFGSGKETIEGVRLIKEKYPKTKSTLGISNVSFGLPPAGREVLNSVFLYHCTKAGLDTAIVNSEKLVRFSTISDEEKELCDNLLWYRTEFGDPVAKFAAFYRDKKVVVKTVSREHLSTDKKIEINIVEGTKEFLIENLDEALKKLDPLGVINGPLMAAMAIVGRLFNNNELIVAEVLQSAEVMKAAVSYLE
;
A
#
# COMPACT_ATOMS: atom_id res chain seq x y z
N MET A 1 0.51 -0.33 -21.60
CA MET A 1 0.01 -1.18 -20.51
C MET A 1 -0.78 -2.34 -21.11
N VAL A 2 -0.57 -3.55 -20.61
CA VAL A 2 -1.13 -4.79 -21.14
C VAL A 2 -1.77 -5.56 -19.98
N GLY A 3 -3.09 -5.78 -20.04
CA GLY A 3 -3.79 -6.63 -19.08
C GLY A 3 -3.57 -8.11 -19.37
N CYS A 4 -3.48 -8.94 -18.34
CA CYS A 4 -3.40 -10.40 -18.48
C CYS A 4 -4.78 -10.99 -18.81
N ILE A 5 -5.19 -10.78 -20.07
CA ILE A 5 -6.48 -11.18 -20.63
C ILE A 5 -6.24 -11.87 -21.97
N HIS A 6 -6.79 -13.08 -22.14
CA HIS A 6 -6.74 -13.84 -23.39
C HIS A 6 -8.10 -14.55 -23.61
N GLY A 7 -9.11 -13.81 -24.10
CA GLY A 7 -10.50 -14.29 -24.12
C GLY A 7 -11.15 -14.25 -22.74
N GLU A 8 -10.46 -14.73 -21.72
CA GLU A 8 -10.83 -14.71 -20.32
C GLU A 8 -9.79 -13.93 -19.49
N MET A 9 -10.18 -13.51 -18.28
CA MET A 9 -9.27 -12.83 -17.35
C MET A 9 -8.45 -13.86 -16.58
N ALA A 10 -7.14 -13.66 -16.48
CA ALA A 10 -6.24 -14.54 -15.72
C ALA A 10 -6.54 -14.46 -14.21
N VAL A 11 -6.97 -15.53 -13.59
CA VAL A 11 -7.25 -15.62 -12.16
C VAL A 11 -6.05 -16.19 -11.40
N THR A 12 -5.50 -17.31 -11.86
CA THR A 12 -4.34 -17.96 -11.23
C THR A 12 -3.01 -17.30 -11.58
N ALA A 13 -2.00 -17.50 -10.76
CA ALA A 13 -0.65 -16.96 -10.98
C ALA A 13 -0.04 -17.52 -12.29
N GLU A 14 -0.29 -18.80 -12.59
CA GLU A 14 0.17 -19.46 -13.82
C GLU A 14 -0.48 -18.84 -15.04
N GLU A 15 -1.80 -18.59 -15.03
CA GLU A 15 -2.50 -17.93 -16.14
C GLU A 15 -1.98 -16.51 -16.36
N LYS A 16 -1.75 -15.76 -15.27
CA LYS A 16 -1.16 -14.42 -15.33
C LYS A 16 0.20 -14.43 -16.01
N LEU A 17 1.07 -15.37 -15.63
CA LEU A 17 2.37 -15.55 -16.25
C LEU A 17 2.26 -15.99 -17.71
N GLN A 18 1.33 -16.90 -18.02
CA GLN A 18 1.14 -17.38 -19.40
C GLN A 18 0.69 -16.25 -20.31
N TYR A 19 -0.34 -15.49 -19.92
CA TYR A 19 -0.85 -14.38 -20.74
C TYR A 19 0.14 -13.22 -20.87
N ALA A 20 0.93 -12.97 -19.81
CA ALA A 20 2.04 -12.04 -19.90
C ALA A 20 3.11 -12.54 -20.88
N THR A 21 3.41 -13.86 -20.90
CA THR A 21 4.36 -14.45 -21.82
C THR A 21 3.91 -14.32 -23.28
N ASP A 22 2.66 -14.66 -23.56
CA ASP A 22 2.10 -14.59 -24.93
C ASP A 22 2.12 -13.13 -25.43
N SER A 23 1.75 -12.19 -24.56
CA SER A 23 1.77 -10.78 -24.87
C SER A 23 3.21 -10.26 -25.07
N TYR A 24 4.15 -10.67 -24.20
CA TYR A 24 5.55 -10.31 -24.31
C TYR A 24 6.15 -10.76 -25.64
N GLU A 25 5.94 -12.04 -26.02
CA GLU A 25 6.44 -12.57 -27.28
C GLU A 25 5.85 -11.86 -28.49
N LEU A 26 4.54 -11.59 -28.45
CA LEU A 26 3.87 -10.85 -29.52
C LEU A 26 4.44 -9.43 -29.68
N LEU A 27 4.54 -8.70 -28.56
CA LEU A 27 4.97 -7.31 -28.57
C LEU A 27 6.43 -7.16 -28.97
N THR A 28 7.32 -7.98 -28.41
CA THR A 28 8.76 -7.87 -28.68
C THR A 28 9.15 -8.47 -30.00
N LYS A 29 8.70 -9.70 -30.31
CA LYS A 29 9.14 -10.43 -31.51
C LYS A 29 8.43 -9.96 -32.80
N LYS A 30 7.12 -9.66 -32.71
CA LYS A 30 6.34 -9.28 -33.89
C LYS A 30 6.31 -7.77 -34.13
N TYR A 31 6.19 -6.98 -33.04
CA TYR A 31 6.03 -5.54 -33.13
C TYR A 31 7.29 -4.74 -32.76
N GLY A 32 8.34 -5.38 -32.27
CA GLY A 32 9.60 -4.72 -31.94
C GLY A 32 9.53 -3.73 -30.77
N ILE A 33 8.54 -3.89 -29.88
CA ILE A 33 8.42 -3.05 -28.68
C ILE A 33 9.55 -3.40 -27.72
N LEU A 34 10.18 -2.39 -27.13
CA LEU A 34 11.23 -2.59 -26.14
C LEU A 34 10.63 -3.16 -24.83
N GLU A 35 11.36 -4.04 -24.17
CA GLU A 35 10.91 -4.69 -22.93
C GLU A 35 10.55 -3.68 -21.84
N GLU A 36 11.35 -2.62 -21.70
CA GLU A 36 11.17 -1.54 -20.73
C GLU A 36 9.93 -0.66 -20.96
N ASP A 37 9.36 -0.70 -22.17
CA ASP A 37 8.12 0.01 -22.51
C ASP A 37 6.85 -0.81 -22.23
N ILE A 38 7.01 -2.08 -21.84
CA ILE A 38 5.89 -2.97 -21.49
C ILE A 38 5.57 -2.83 -20.01
N ILE A 39 4.29 -2.52 -19.71
CA ILE A 39 3.75 -2.50 -18.36
C ILE A 39 2.64 -3.54 -18.30
N PHE A 40 2.83 -4.61 -17.54
CA PHE A 40 1.81 -5.62 -17.31
C PHE A 40 0.84 -5.23 -16.19
N ASP A 41 -0.44 -5.52 -16.39
CA ASP A 41 -1.46 -5.50 -15.36
C ASP A 41 -1.93 -6.96 -15.12
N PRO A 42 -1.42 -7.62 -14.07
CA PRO A 42 -1.79 -8.99 -13.73
C PRO A 42 -3.24 -9.15 -13.26
N LEU A 43 -4.00 -8.09 -13.16
CA LEU A 43 -5.37 -8.00 -12.66
C LEU A 43 -5.51 -8.32 -11.15
N VAL A 44 -6.41 -7.61 -10.51
CA VAL A 44 -6.76 -7.81 -9.09
C VAL A 44 -8.23 -8.19 -8.98
N PHE A 45 -8.51 -9.29 -8.33
CA PHE A 45 -9.87 -9.77 -8.06
C PHE A 45 -10.22 -9.58 -6.58
N PRO A 46 -11.51 -9.40 -6.25
CA PRO A 46 -11.95 -9.16 -4.89
C PRO A 46 -11.89 -10.44 -4.03
N CYS A 47 -11.26 -10.35 -2.86
CA CYS A 47 -11.23 -11.46 -1.89
C CYS A 47 -12.47 -11.51 -0.98
N GLY A 48 -13.32 -10.46 -0.99
CA GLY A 48 -14.39 -10.26 -0.01
C GLY A 48 -15.81 -10.55 -0.50
N THR A 49 -15.99 -11.02 -1.73
CA THR A 49 -17.34 -11.22 -2.31
C THR A 49 -17.98 -12.55 -1.93
N GLY A 50 -17.21 -13.51 -1.43
CA GLY A 50 -17.69 -14.88 -1.19
C GLY A 50 -17.86 -15.71 -2.47
N ASP A 51 -17.43 -15.22 -3.62
CA ASP A 51 -17.42 -15.95 -4.88
C ASP A 51 -16.24 -16.93 -4.87
N GLU A 52 -16.55 -18.22 -4.98
CA GLU A 52 -15.57 -19.32 -4.94
C GLU A 52 -14.51 -19.22 -6.05
N ASN A 53 -14.84 -18.62 -7.19
CA ASN A 53 -13.91 -18.41 -8.30
C ASN A 53 -12.74 -17.49 -7.92
N TYR A 54 -12.89 -16.68 -6.87
CA TYR A 54 -11.88 -15.72 -6.42
C TYR A 54 -11.28 -16.05 -5.05
N PHE A 55 -11.54 -17.24 -4.52
CA PHE A 55 -10.89 -17.66 -3.28
C PHE A 55 -9.39 -17.75 -3.47
N GLY A 56 -8.62 -17.05 -2.62
CA GLY A 56 -7.17 -16.96 -2.72
C GLY A 56 -6.64 -16.06 -3.84
N SER A 57 -7.50 -15.33 -4.55
CA SER A 57 -7.08 -14.46 -5.66
C SER A 57 -6.04 -13.39 -5.26
N GLY A 58 -6.02 -12.98 -3.99
CA GLY A 58 -4.99 -12.09 -3.45
C GLY A 58 -3.60 -12.72 -3.55
N LYS A 59 -3.45 -13.95 -3.06
CA LYS A 59 -2.22 -14.75 -3.18
C LYS A 59 -1.84 -14.94 -4.64
N GLU A 60 -2.80 -15.33 -5.48
CA GLU A 60 -2.56 -15.57 -6.91
C GLU A 60 -2.05 -14.31 -7.64
N THR A 61 -2.54 -13.12 -7.24
CA THR A 61 -2.04 -11.86 -7.81
C THR A 61 -0.64 -11.53 -7.31
N ILE A 62 -0.34 -11.69 -6.03
CA ILE A 62 0.99 -11.47 -5.45
C ILE A 62 2.01 -12.39 -6.15
N GLU A 63 1.68 -13.67 -6.28
CA GLU A 63 2.54 -14.67 -6.92
C GLU A 63 2.69 -14.41 -8.42
N GLY A 64 1.62 -14.02 -9.11
CA GLY A 64 1.67 -13.62 -10.51
C GLY A 64 2.62 -12.45 -10.78
N VAL A 65 2.59 -11.42 -9.92
CA VAL A 65 3.56 -10.31 -9.98
C VAL A 65 4.99 -10.82 -9.83
N ARG A 66 5.24 -11.69 -8.84
CA ARG A 66 6.57 -12.27 -8.58
C ARG A 66 7.08 -13.05 -9.79
N LEU A 67 6.26 -13.95 -10.34
CA LEU A 67 6.63 -14.79 -11.47
C LEU A 67 6.91 -13.97 -12.74
N ILE A 68 6.07 -12.96 -13.02
CA ILE A 68 6.28 -12.06 -14.18
C ILE A 68 7.58 -11.28 -14.00
N LYS A 69 7.84 -10.76 -12.79
CA LYS A 69 9.06 -9.99 -12.52
C LYS A 69 10.33 -10.81 -12.61
N GLU A 70 10.29 -12.05 -12.13
CA GLU A 70 11.41 -12.99 -12.25
C GLU A 70 11.71 -13.36 -13.71
N LYS A 71 10.67 -13.62 -14.51
CA LYS A 71 10.83 -14.03 -15.92
C LYS A 71 11.20 -12.85 -16.83
N TYR A 72 10.63 -11.69 -16.58
CA TYR A 72 10.77 -10.48 -17.41
C TYR A 72 11.21 -9.26 -16.59
N PRO A 73 12.43 -9.26 -16.03
CA PRO A 73 12.87 -8.26 -15.05
C PRO A 73 12.93 -6.82 -15.58
N LYS A 74 13.02 -6.64 -16.89
CA LYS A 74 13.06 -5.30 -17.51
C LYS A 74 11.66 -4.71 -17.75
N THR A 75 10.64 -5.53 -17.82
CA THR A 75 9.26 -5.05 -17.91
C THR A 75 8.80 -4.43 -16.59
N LYS A 76 7.73 -3.67 -16.64
CA LYS A 76 7.10 -3.08 -15.46
C LYS A 76 5.77 -3.77 -15.18
N SER A 77 5.30 -3.60 -13.94
CA SER A 77 3.98 -4.06 -13.52
C SER A 77 3.19 -2.96 -12.83
N THR A 78 1.86 -3.02 -12.94
CA THR A 78 0.92 -2.12 -12.28
C THR A 78 -0.29 -2.89 -11.78
N LEU A 79 -0.90 -2.44 -10.67
CA LEU A 79 -2.12 -3.02 -10.12
C LEU A 79 -3.08 -1.95 -9.62
N GLY A 80 -4.38 -2.16 -9.83
CA GLY A 80 -5.45 -1.42 -9.17
C GLY A 80 -5.74 -2.02 -7.80
N ILE A 81 -5.04 -1.55 -6.76
CA ILE A 81 -5.00 -2.18 -5.43
C ILE A 81 -6.37 -2.32 -4.78
N SER A 82 -7.23 -1.31 -4.86
CA SER A 82 -8.51 -1.28 -4.14
C SER A 82 -9.51 -2.35 -4.56
N ASN A 83 -9.30 -3.00 -5.70
CA ASN A 83 -10.15 -4.09 -6.18
C ASN A 83 -10.13 -5.29 -5.24
N VAL A 84 -8.99 -5.59 -4.59
CA VAL A 84 -8.84 -6.73 -3.67
C VAL A 84 -9.86 -6.70 -2.53
N SER A 85 -10.24 -5.52 -2.09
CA SER A 85 -11.12 -5.31 -0.92
C SER A 85 -12.56 -5.01 -1.27
N PHE A 86 -12.95 -5.11 -2.54
CA PHE A 86 -14.33 -4.84 -2.96
C PHE A 86 -15.32 -5.77 -2.24
N GLY A 87 -16.44 -5.20 -1.76
CA GLY A 87 -17.45 -5.94 -1.00
C GLY A 87 -17.22 -6.03 0.51
N LEU A 88 -16.04 -5.62 1.02
CA LEU A 88 -15.72 -5.64 2.44
C LEU A 88 -16.15 -4.35 3.18
N PRO A 89 -16.25 -4.39 4.53
CA PRO A 89 -16.54 -3.20 5.33
C PRO A 89 -15.52 -2.08 5.11
N PRO A 90 -15.94 -0.81 5.01
CA PRO A 90 -15.06 0.32 4.66
C PRO A 90 -13.79 0.44 5.52
N ALA A 91 -13.90 0.24 6.85
CA ALA A 91 -12.75 0.30 7.75
C ALA A 91 -11.72 -0.82 7.46
N GLY A 92 -12.18 -2.02 7.12
CA GLY A 92 -11.31 -3.14 6.75
C GLY A 92 -10.67 -2.98 5.38
N ARG A 93 -11.35 -2.29 4.45
CA ARG A 93 -10.82 -2.09 3.10
C ARG A 93 -9.50 -1.32 3.09
N GLU A 94 -9.39 -0.26 3.89
CA GLU A 94 -8.18 0.56 3.95
C GLU A 94 -6.99 -0.24 4.48
N VAL A 95 -7.24 -1.09 5.48
CA VAL A 95 -6.21 -1.97 6.06
C VAL A 95 -5.81 -3.06 5.07
N LEU A 96 -6.78 -3.77 4.47
CA LEU A 96 -6.49 -4.83 3.49
C LEU A 96 -5.74 -4.30 2.27
N ASN A 97 -6.14 -3.14 1.73
CA ASN A 97 -5.44 -2.52 0.61
C ASN A 97 -3.97 -2.24 0.94
N SER A 98 -3.69 -1.80 2.15
CA SER A 98 -2.34 -1.47 2.61
C SER A 98 -1.48 -2.73 2.80
N VAL A 99 -2.04 -3.78 3.40
CA VAL A 99 -1.37 -5.09 3.56
C VAL A 99 -1.12 -5.72 2.19
N PHE A 100 -2.11 -5.71 1.29
CA PHE A 100 -1.97 -6.24 -0.06
C PHE A 100 -0.90 -5.49 -0.86
N LEU A 101 -0.90 -4.15 -0.82
CA LEU A 101 0.12 -3.32 -1.46
C LEU A 101 1.53 -3.65 -0.94
N TYR A 102 1.67 -3.85 0.38
CA TYR A 102 2.94 -4.24 0.98
C TYR A 102 3.44 -5.57 0.39
N HIS A 103 2.61 -6.60 0.35
CA HIS A 103 2.99 -7.90 -0.21
C HIS A 103 3.30 -7.82 -1.72
N CYS A 104 2.50 -7.09 -2.50
CA CYS A 104 2.77 -6.88 -3.92
C CYS A 104 4.11 -6.13 -4.16
N THR A 105 4.41 -5.13 -3.34
CA THR A 105 5.71 -4.42 -3.41
C THR A 105 6.87 -5.36 -3.12
N LYS A 106 6.75 -6.24 -2.12
CA LYS A 106 7.75 -7.27 -1.82
C LYS A 106 7.91 -8.29 -2.95
N ALA A 107 6.83 -8.57 -3.69
CA ALA A 107 6.85 -9.43 -4.87
C ALA A 107 7.47 -8.76 -6.12
N GLY A 108 7.76 -7.45 -6.07
CA GLY A 108 8.42 -6.71 -7.15
C GLY A 108 7.48 -5.85 -8.00
N LEU A 109 6.29 -5.49 -7.49
CA LEU A 109 5.39 -4.54 -8.15
C LEU A 109 6.08 -3.19 -8.36
N ASP A 110 6.04 -2.65 -9.57
CA ASP A 110 6.72 -1.38 -9.94
C ASP A 110 5.82 -0.16 -9.66
N THR A 111 4.52 -0.24 -9.96
CA THR A 111 3.57 0.86 -9.82
C THR A 111 2.21 0.38 -9.31
N ALA A 112 1.45 1.26 -8.68
CA ALA A 112 0.12 0.94 -8.15
C ALA A 112 -0.85 2.10 -8.33
N ILE A 113 -2.11 1.78 -8.65
CA ILE A 113 -3.22 2.74 -8.64
C ILE A 113 -3.89 2.63 -7.27
N VAL A 114 -3.75 3.67 -6.46
CA VAL A 114 -4.21 3.72 -5.07
C VAL A 114 -4.85 5.07 -4.73
N ASN A 115 -5.70 5.09 -3.72
CA ASN A 115 -6.05 6.34 -3.04
C ASN A 115 -5.02 6.56 -1.92
N SER A 116 -4.05 7.45 -2.16
CA SER A 116 -2.93 7.70 -1.23
C SER A 116 -3.38 8.26 0.12
N GLU A 117 -4.52 8.96 0.18
CA GLU A 117 -5.06 9.50 1.43
C GLU A 117 -5.62 8.42 2.37
N LYS A 118 -5.94 7.24 1.81
CA LYS A 118 -6.57 6.11 2.52
C LYS A 118 -5.63 4.95 2.79
N LEU A 119 -4.35 5.08 2.47
CA LEU A 119 -3.37 4.07 2.81
C LEU A 119 -3.00 4.16 4.29
N VAL A 120 -3.14 3.04 4.97
CA VAL A 120 -2.67 2.85 6.34
C VAL A 120 -1.23 2.33 6.29
N ARG A 121 -0.32 2.90 7.07
CA ARG A 121 1.05 2.40 7.11
C ARG A 121 1.11 0.98 7.64
N PHE A 122 1.79 0.09 6.92
CA PHE A 122 1.91 -1.31 7.29
C PHE A 122 2.49 -1.49 8.70
N SER A 123 3.48 -0.67 9.09
CA SER A 123 4.09 -0.70 10.42
C SER A 123 3.16 -0.28 11.56
N THR A 124 2.09 0.47 11.26
CA THR A 124 1.09 0.91 12.26
C THR A 124 -0.11 -0.02 12.37
N ILE A 125 -0.27 -0.97 11.44
CA ILE A 125 -1.31 -2.00 11.48
C ILE A 125 -0.95 -2.99 12.58
N SER A 126 -1.91 -3.33 13.45
CA SER A 126 -1.69 -4.30 14.52
C SER A 126 -1.43 -5.70 13.94
N ASP A 127 -0.70 -6.52 14.69
CA ASP A 127 -0.37 -7.88 14.24
C ASP A 127 -1.62 -8.74 14.06
N GLU A 128 -2.66 -8.53 14.88
CA GLU A 128 -3.97 -9.16 14.72
C GLU A 128 -4.64 -8.80 13.39
N GLU A 129 -4.61 -7.52 13.00
CA GLU A 129 -5.16 -7.05 11.72
C GLU A 129 -4.35 -7.55 10.52
N LYS A 130 -3.01 -7.61 10.64
CA LYS A 130 -2.15 -8.22 9.62
C LYS A 130 -2.49 -9.69 9.42
N GLU A 131 -2.62 -10.45 10.52
CA GLU A 131 -2.97 -11.87 10.47
C GLU A 131 -4.35 -12.08 9.82
N LEU A 132 -5.35 -11.26 10.16
CA LEU A 132 -6.66 -11.31 9.52
C LEU A 132 -6.58 -11.04 8.02
N CYS A 133 -5.81 -10.03 7.60
CA CYS A 133 -5.58 -9.73 6.19
C CYS A 133 -4.86 -10.87 5.47
N ASP A 134 -3.82 -11.43 6.07
CA ASP A 134 -3.07 -12.54 5.50
C ASP A 134 -3.96 -13.78 5.36
N ASN A 135 -4.76 -14.10 6.39
CA ASN A 135 -5.69 -15.22 6.32
C ASN A 135 -6.71 -15.06 5.18
N LEU A 136 -7.16 -13.81 4.92
CA LEU A 136 -8.06 -13.52 3.82
C LEU A 136 -7.36 -13.57 2.46
N LEU A 137 -6.19 -12.94 2.30
CA LEU A 137 -5.43 -12.90 1.03
C LEU A 137 -5.00 -14.29 0.57
N TRP A 138 -4.55 -15.15 1.51
CA TRP A 138 -4.15 -16.55 1.25
C TRP A 138 -5.30 -17.54 1.35
N TYR A 139 -6.51 -17.09 1.69
CA TYR A 139 -7.70 -17.91 1.90
C TYR A 139 -7.45 -19.10 2.84
N ARG A 140 -6.92 -18.84 4.03
CA ARG A 140 -6.59 -19.84 5.04
C ARG A 140 -7.84 -20.26 5.81
N THR A 141 -8.35 -21.44 5.53
CA THR A 141 -9.59 -21.96 6.12
C THR A 141 -9.39 -22.76 7.42
N GLU A 142 -8.15 -23.03 7.81
CA GLU A 142 -7.80 -23.78 9.03
C GLU A 142 -8.36 -23.13 10.30
N PHE A 143 -8.56 -21.82 10.25
CA PHE A 143 -9.13 -21.04 11.36
C PHE A 143 -10.61 -20.69 11.17
N GLY A 144 -11.30 -21.28 10.17
CA GLY A 144 -12.67 -20.99 9.76
C GLY A 144 -12.73 -20.05 8.55
N ASP A 145 -13.95 -19.63 8.15
CA ASP A 145 -14.15 -18.77 6.98
C ASP A 145 -13.44 -17.41 7.14
N PRO A 146 -12.40 -17.11 6.34
CA PRO A 146 -11.62 -15.90 6.48
C PRO A 146 -12.42 -14.64 6.09
N VAL A 147 -13.36 -14.74 5.14
CA VAL A 147 -14.22 -13.60 4.74
C VAL A 147 -15.16 -13.22 5.88
N ALA A 148 -15.82 -14.22 6.47
CA ALA A 148 -16.75 -14.00 7.59
C ALA A 148 -16.03 -13.43 8.82
N LYS A 149 -14.83 -13.95 9.15
CA LYS A 149 -14.01 -13.44 10.27
C LYS A 149 -13.56 -12.01 10.04
N PHE A 150 -13.07 -11.70 8.86
CA PHE A 150 -12.65 -10.35 8.51
C PHE A 150 -13.83 -9.37 8.58
N ALA A 151 -14.97 -9.73 7.98
CA ALA A 151 -16.17 -8.90 8.00
C ALA A 151 -16.70 -8.69 9.41
N ALA A 152 -16.71 -9.74 10.27
CA ALA A 152 -17.14 -9.63 11.66
C ALA A 152 -16.25 -8.71 12.49
N PHE A 153 -14.92 -8.79 12.31
CA PHE A 153 -13.96 -7.95 13.03
C PHE A 153 -14.14 -6.47 12.71
N TYR A 154 -14.46 -6.12 11.45
CA TYR A 154 -14.61 -4.73 11.02
C TYR A 154 -16.06 -4.22 11.02
N ARG A 155 -17.07 -5.07 11.27
CA ARG A 155 -18.49 -4.69 11.21
C ARG A 155 -18.85 -3.56 12.19
N ASP A 156 -18.31 -3.63 13.40
CA ASP A 156 -18.59 -2.69 14.49
C ASP A 156 -17.46 -1.67 14.69
N LYS A 157 -16.34 -1.84 14.00
CA LYS A 157 -15.29 -0.83 13.96
C LYS A 157 -15.77 0.30 13.06
N LYS A 158 -16.36 1.34 13.67
CA LYS A 158 -16.34 2.67 13.01
C LYS A 158 -14.89 2.94 12.65
N VAL A 159 -14.65 3.64 11.53
CA VAL A 159 -13.34 4.21 11.23
C VAL A 159 -12.94 5.04 12.46
N VAL A 160 -12.33 4.37 13.41
CA VAL A 160 -11.72 5.05 14.55
C VAL A 160 -10.41 5.53 13.96
N VAL A 161 -10.40 6.77 13.50
CA VAL A 161 -9.17 7.54 13.53
C VAL A 161 -8.68 7.38 14.97
N LYS A 162 -7.66 6.55 15.19
CA LYS A 162 -7.00 6.44 16.48
C LYS A 162 -6.35 7.80 16.74
N THR A 163 -7.12 8.74 17.23
CA THR A 163 -6.60 9.88 17.95
C THR A 163 -6.01 9.30 19.25
N VAL A 164 -4.82 8.75 19.16
CA VAL A 164 -3.98 8.61 20.35
C VAL A 164 -3.91 10.05 20.90
N SER A 165 -4.42 10.25 22.11
CA SER A 165 -4.33 11.56 22.74
C SER A 165 -2.87 11.99 22.74
N ARG A 166 -2.53 12.93 21.86
CA ARG A 166 -1.14 13.43 21.65
C ARG A 166 -0.86 14.58 22.60
N GLU A 167 -1.80 14.91 23.51
CA GLU A 167 -1.74 16.05 24.42
C GLU A 167 -0.53 16.01 25.35
N HIS A 168 -0.05 14.80 25.68
CA HIS A 168 1.09 14.61 26.60
C HIS A 168 2.45 14.60 25.89
N LEU A 169 2.47 14.71 24.56
CA LEU A 169 3.70 14.64 23.78
C LEU A 169 4.30 16.03 23.60
N SER A 170 5.64 16.10 23.53
CA SER A 170 6.33 17.34 23.15
C SER A 170 5.94 17.73 21.71
N THR A 171 6.02 19.02 21.40
CA THR A 171 5.75 19.58 20.06
C THR A 171 6.57 18.87 19.00
N ASP A 172 7.86 18.63 19.25
CA ASP A 172 8.76 17.93 18.33
C ASP A 172 8.29 16.49 18.06
N LYS A 173 7.79 15.80 19.12
CA LYS A 173 7.28 14.44 18.97
C LYS A 173 5.94 14.40 18.20
N LYS A 174 5.10 15.40 18.35
CA LYS A 174 3.87 15.56 17.56
C LYS A 174 4.20 15.75 16.07
N ILE A 175 5.17 16.62 15.76
CA ILE A 175 5.67 16.84 14.40
C ILE A 175 6.31 15.59 13.83
N GLU A 176 7.12 14.87 14.62
CA GLU A 176 7.70 13.58 14.24
C GLU A 176 6.61 12.60 13.82
N ILE A 177 5.55 12.46 14.62
CA ILE A 177 4.41 11.59 14.33
C ILE A 177 3.73 12.03 13.03
N ASN A 178 3.49 13.32 12.80
CA ASN A 178 2.90 13.79 11.54
C ASN A 178 3.70 13.32 10.32
N ILE A 179 5.01 13.46 10.35
CA ILE A 179 5.89 13.09 9.25
C ILE A 179 6.03 11.56 9.14
N VAL A 180 6.36 10.88 10.27
CA VAL A 180 6.60 9.43 10.28
C VAL A 180 5.34 8.64 9.96
N GLU A 181 4.17 9.06 10.41
CA GLU A 181 2.88 8.43 10.09
C GLU A 181 2.26 8.96 8.77
N GLY A 182 2.82 9.99 8.15
CA GLY A 182 2.31 10.56 6.91
C GLY A 182 0.94 11.22 7.05
N THR A 183 0.61 11.79 8.22
CA THR A 183 -0.69 12.40 8.53
C THR A 183 -0.61 13.91 8.64
N LYS A 184 -1.58 14.62 8.04
CA LYS A 184 -1.72 16.07 8.17
C LYS A 184 -2.61 16.50 9.35
N GLU A 185 -3.10 15.51 10.12
CA GLU A 185 -3.97 15.78 11.27
C GLU A 185 -3.22 16.59 12.33
N PHE A 186 -3.77 17.76 12.72
CA PHE A 186 -3.16 18.72 13.64
C PHE A 186 -1.76 19.24 13.22
N LEU A 187 -1.38 19.10 11.94
CA LEU A 187 -0.05 19.53 11.47
C LEU A 187 0.16 21.02 11.71
N ILE A 188 -0.81 21.86 11.31
CA ILE A 188 -0.71 23.32 11.41
C ILE A 188 -0.62 23.74 12.87
N GLU A 189 -1.46 23.20 13.73
CA GLU A 189 -1.46 23.50 15.17
C GLU A 189 -0.11 23.13 15.82
N ASN A 190 0.48 21.99 15.41
CA ASN A 190 1.78 21.56 15.90
C ASN A 190 2.91 22.48 15.39
N LEU A 191 2.83 22.96 14.15
CA LEU A 191 3.78 23.92 13.59
C LEU A 191 3.65 25.28 14.28
N ASP A 192 2.44 25.78 14.55
CA ASP A 192 2.19 27.00 15.30
C ASP A 192 2.75 26.93 16.74
N GLU A 193 2.64 25.75 17.36
CA GLU A 193 3.22 25.51 18.68
C GLU A 193 4.77 25.55 18.61
N ALA A 194 5.37 25.00 17.55
CA ALA A 194 6.82 25.04 17.33
C ALA A 194 7.33 26.45 17.05
N LEU A 195 6.59 27.25 16.26
CA LEU A 195 6.93 28.65 15.95
C LEU A 195 6.94 29.58 17.15
N LYS A 196 6.35 29.18 18.29
CA LYS A 196 6.50 29.93 19.54
C LYS A 196 7.91 29.85 20.14
N LYS A 197 8.71 28.87 19.71
CA LYS A 197 10.05 28.57 20.26
C LYS A 197 11.17 28.68 19.23
N LEU A 198 10.88 28.48 17.97
CA LEU A 198 11.82 28.42 16.84
C LEU A 198 11.32 29.34 15.72
N ASP A 199 12.23 29.86 14.92
CA ASP A 199 11.87 30.49 13.66
C ASP A 199 11.50 29.41 12.61
N PRO A 200 10.88 29.79 11.49
CA PRO A 200 10.48 28.83 10.45
C PRO A 200 11.61 27.90 9.99
N LEU A 201 12.79 28.47 9.76
CA LEU A 201 13.97 27.71 9.33
C LEU A 201 14.46 26.74 10.42
N GLY A 202 14.37 27.13 11.69
CA GLY A 202 14.65 26.27 12.82
C GLY A 202 13.68 25.10 12.96
N VAL A 203 12.39 25.29 12.64
CA VAL A 203 11.40 24.20 12.61
C VAL A 203 11.72 23.24 11.47
N ILE A 204 12.09 23.75 10.29
CA ILE A 204 12.44 22.90 9.13
C ILE A 204 13.70 22.09 9.44
N ASN A 205 14.79 22.74 9.83
CA ASN A 205 16.10 22.10 10.03
C ASN A 205 16.16 21.26 11.32
N GLY A 206 15.26 21.49 12.26
CA GLY A 206 15.16 20.74 13.51
C GLY A 206 14.18 19.57 13.42
N PRO A 207 12.97 19.71 13.98
CA PRO A 207 12.02 18.60 14.13
C PRO A 207 11.57 17.97 12.80
N LEU A 208 11.38 18.76 11.73
CA LEU A 208 10.93 18.22 10.44
C LEU A 208 12.02 17.37 9.77
N MET A 209 13.25 17.85 9.71
CA MET A 209 14.37 17.08 9.15
C MET A 209 14.72 15.86 9.98
N ALA A 210 14.65 15.97 11.33
CA ALA A 210 14.85 14.83 12.22
C ALA A 210 13.80 13.72 11.97
N ALA A 211 12.55 14.10 11.79
CA ALA A 211 11.48 13.16 11.45
C ALA A 211 11.70 12.47 10.09
N MET A 212 12.12 13.22 9.06
CA MET A 212 12.46 12.63 7.75
C MET A 212 13.67 11.68 7.82
N ALA A 213 14.64 11.94 8.69
CA ALA A 213 15.75 11.01 8.93
C ALA A 213 15.26 9.66 9.53
N ILE A 214 14.21 9.70 10.38
CA ILE A 214 13.56 8.48 10.88
C ILE A 214 12.89 7.72 9.74
N VAL A 215 12.13 8.41 8.87
CA VAL A 215 11.51 7.81 7.68
C VAL A 215 12.55 7.11 6.81
N GLY A 216 13.69 7.77 6.55
CA GLY A 216 14.79 7.19 5.77
C GLY A 216 15.38 5.92 6.42
N ARG A 217 15.54 5.91 7.74
CA ARG A 217 16.00 4.73 8.48
C ARG A 217 15.00 3.57 8.40
N LEU A 218 13.71 3.84 8.62
CA LEU A 218 12.65 2.84 8.53
C LEU A 218 12.57 2.24 7.11
N PHE A 219 12.71 3.08 6.09
CA PHE A 219 12.76 2.64 4.70
C PHE A 219 13.98 1.74 4.43
N ASN A 220 15.16 2.13 4.87
CA ASN A 220 16.37 1.32 4.70
C ASN A 220 16.29 -0.04 5.43
N ASN A 221 15.56 -0.10 6.55
CA ASN A 221 15.30 -1.33 7.29
C ASN A 221 14.19 -2.19 6.67
N ASN A 222 13.61 -1.78 5.53
CA ASN A 222 12.44 -2.41 4.92
C ASN A 222 11.18 -2.41 5.82
N GLU A 223 11.08 -1.48 6.75
CA GLU A 223 9.90 -1.27 7.60
C GLU A 223 8.87 -0.36 6.94
N LEU A 224 9.26 0.41 5.91
CA LEU A 224 8.38 1.22 5.06
C LEU A 224 8.55 0.84 3.59
N ILE A 225 7.46 0.94 2.82
CA ILE A 225 7.48 0.86 1.36
C ILE A 225 7.54 2.26 0.73
N VAL A 226 7.87 2.34 -0.56
CA VAL A 226 8.00 3.62 -1.28
C VAL A 226 6.74 4.49 -1.17
N ALA A 227 5.53 3.88 -1.26
CA ALA A 227 4.28 4.62 -1.14
C ALA A 227 4.13 5.34 0.22
N GLU A 228 4.60 4.73 1.30
CA GLU A 228 4.58 5.31 2.65
C GLU A 228 5.61 6.44 2.81
N VAL A 229 6.77 6.31 2.16
CA VAL A 229 7.77 7.40 2.09
C VAL A 229 7.20 8.60 1.34
N LEU A 230 6.46 8.37 0.24
CA LEU A 230 5.79 9.43 -0.51
C LEU A 230 4.74 10.16 0.34
N GLN A 231 3.97 9.44 1.17
CA GLN A 231 3.04 10.08 2.13
C GLN A 231 3.78 11.00 3.10
N SER A 232 4.92 10.56 3.66
CA SER A 232 5.76 11.40 4.53
C SER A 232 6.26 12.65 3.80
N ALA A 233 6.71 12.49 2.54
CA ALA A 233 7.17 13.60 1.71
C ALA A 233 6.06 14.62 1.42
N GLU A 234 4.82 14.18 1.21
CA GLU A 234 3.67 15.07 1.01
C GLU A 234 3.33 15.86 2.30
N VAL A 235 3.47 15.26 3.48
CA VAL A 235 3.29 15.98 4.75
C VAL A 235 4.43 16.98 4.96
N MET A 236 5.68 16.59 4.69
CA MET A 236 6.83 17.47 4.75
C MET A 236 6.66 18.69 3.85
N LYS A 237 6.23 18.46 2.59
CA LYS A 237 5.95 19.53 1.64
C LYS A 237 4.87 20.49 2.16
N ALA A 238 3.78 19.97 2.71
CA ALA A 238 2.72 20.78 3.29
C ALA A 238 3.23 21.62 4.47
N ALA A 239 4.08 21.03 5.33
CA ALA A 239 4.68 21.73 6.46
C ALA A 239 5.60 22.88 6.01
N VAL A 240 6.48 22.63 5.03
CA VAL A 240 7.38 23.66 4.48
C VAL A 240 6.58 24.77 3.82
N SER A 241 5.59 24.45 2.99
CA SER A 241 4.73 25.47 2.34
C SER A 241 3.93 26.31 3.33
N TYR A 242 3.66 25.80 4.54
CA TYR A 242 3.02 26.59 5.59
C TYR A 242 4.00 27.55 6.29
N LEU A 243 5.26 27.15 6.39
CA LEU A 243 6.32 27.89 7.09
C LEU A 243 6.99 28.97 6.21
N GLU A 244 6.82 28.90 4.87
CA GLU A 244 7.27 29.92 3.90
C GLU A 244 6.36 31.16 3.91
#